data_dcf2efdcca1fafb14f7714caa9d8bea3
#
_entry.id   dcf2efdcca1fafb14f7714caa9d8bea3
#
_cell.length_a   1.000
_cell.length_b   1.000
_cell.length_c   1.000
_cell.angle_alpha   90.00
_cell.angle_beta   90.00
_cell.angle_gamma   90.00
#
_symmetry.space_group_name_H-M   'P 1'
#
loop_
_entity.id
_entity.type
_entity.pdbx_description
1 polymer ?
#
loop_
_entity_poly.entity_id
_entity_poly.type
_entity_poly.pdbx_seq_one_letter_code
_entity_poly.pdbx_strand_id
1 'polypeptide(L)'
;AVEHAIPVPDSDVLRQIAQAAPQNLRRLEGALTRVTAFASMIGESPSAELVRRALGGADAPPVPEREASAEEQLERIQLAVCDVLHLSLADMRSARRQPNLVRGRQLAMYVARNQTDLSLAQIARGFDRDHSTVLSSIRRVEKDMEPGGDVHRALERIHERLHIDPPAA
;
A
#
# COMPACT_ATOMS: atom_id res chain seq x y z
N ALA A 1 -20.41 -20.26 19.28
CA ALA A 1 -19.73 -19.17 18.63
C ALA A 1 -19.59 -18.03 19.64
N VAL A 2 -18.40 -17.84 20.20
CA VAL A 2 -18.11 -16.72 21.12
C VAL A 2 -17.63 -15.57 20.23
N GLU A 3 -18.51 -14.56 20.05
CA GLU A 3 -18.09 -13.28 19.46
C GLU A 3 -17.07 -12.65 20.41
N HIS A 4 -15.81 -12.63 19.99
CA HIS A 4 -14.78 -11.83 20.63
C HIS A 4 -15.01 -10.39 20.19
N ALA A 5 -15.83 -9.66 20.93
CA ALA A 5 -15.91 -8.22 20.81
C ALA A 5 -14.53 -7.66 21.18
N ILE A 6 -13.82 -7.11 20.20
CA ILE A 6 -12.57 -6.38 20.44
C ILE A 6 -12.94 -5.18 21.31
N PRO A 7 -12.41 -5.05 22.55
CA PRO A 7 -12.75 -3.92 23.41
C PRO A 7 -12.30 -2.64 22.72
N VAL A 8 -13.24 -1.72 22.52
CA VAL A 8 -12.95 -0.40 21.95
C VAL A 8 -11.99 0.31 22.92
N PRO A 9 -10.81 0.75 22.46
CA PRO A 9 -9.86 1.46 23.31
C PRO A 9 -10.47 2.76 23.87
N ASP A 10 -10.14 3.11 25.11
CA ASP A 10 -10.57 4.34 25.74
C ASP A 10 -10.11 5.58 24.92
N SER A 11 -10.89 6.67 24.99
CA SER A 11 -10.62 7.92 24.23
C SER A 11 -9.21 8.47 24.47
N ASP A 12 -8.64 8.26 25.65
CA ASP A 12 -7.28 8.68 25.97
C ASP A 12 -6.23 7.80 25.27
N VAL A 13 -6.49 6.52 25.10
CA VAL A 13 -5.66 5.58 24.35
C VAL A 13 -5.63 5.97 22.86
N LEU A 14 -6.79 6.28 22.27
CA LEU A 14 -6.90 6.74 20.89
C LEU A 14 -6.16 8.06 20.66
N ARG A 15 -6.26 8.99 21.64
CA ARG A 15 -5.54 10.27 21.59
C ARG A 15 -4.02 10.09 21.63
N GLN A 16 -3.50 9.20 22.46
CA GLN A 16 -2.06 8.91 22.53
C GLN A 16 -1.55 8.24 21.26
N ILE A 17 -2.31 7.32 20.69
CA ILE A 17 -1.98 6.69 19.39
C ILE A 17 -1.95 7.75 18.29
N ALA A 18 -2.93 8.67 18.26
CA ALA A 18 -2.97 9.77 17.30
C ALA A 18 -1.78 10.75 17.46
N GLN A 19 -1.32 10.99 18.68
CA GLN A 19 -0.13 11.83 18.94
C GLN A 19 1.17 11.15 18.52
N ALA A 20 1.26 9.82 18.61
CA ALA A 20 2.44 9.07 18.21
C ALA A 20 2.57 8.92 16.68
N ALA A 21 1.49 9.16 15.93
CA ALA A 21 1.46 9.03 14.48
C ALA A 21 0.75 10.22 13.78
N PRO A 22 1.27 11.47 13.91
CA PRO A 22 0.51 12.69 13.59
C PRO A 22 0.27 12.96 12.09
N GLN A 23 0.81 12.19 11.15
CA GLN A 23 0.78 12.57 9.73
C GLN A 23 0.42 11.46 8.74
N ASN A 24 0.10 10.25 9.19
CA ASN A 24 -0.18 9.18 8.25
C ASN A 24 -1.18 8.18 8.83
N LEU A 25 -2.36 8.08 8.21
CA LEU A 25 -3.40 7.12 8.59
C LEU A 25 -2.88 5.68 8.68
N ARG A 26 -1.94 5.31 7.81
CA ARG A 26 -1.27 4.02 7.81
C ARG A 26 -0.41 3.77 9.06
N ARG A 27 0.30 4.81 9.54
CA ARG A 27 1.04 4.73 10.80
C ARG A 27 0.10 4.60 11.99
N LEU A 28 -1.06 5.25 11.92
CA LEU A 28 -2.10 5.15 12.93
C LEU A 28 -2.69 3.74 12.98
N GLU A 29 -3.03 3.15 11.84
CA GLU A 29 -3.52 1.77 11.73
C GLU A 29 -2.47 0.77 12.20
N GLY A 30 -1.21 0.94 11.82
CA GLY A 30 -0.09 0.12 12.29
C GLY A 30 0.14 0.24 13.79
N ALA A 31 0.03 1.44 14.35
CA ALA A 31 0.15 1.67 15.79
C ALA A 31 -1.01 1.01 16.56
N LEU A 32 -2.24 1.14 16.06
CA LEU A 32 -3.41 0.51 16.65
C LEU A 32 -3.31 -1.03 16.61
N THR A 33 -2.92 -1.59 15.48
CA THR A 33 -2.69 -3.03 15.31
C THR A 33 -1.62 -3.53 16.26
N ARG A 34 -0.54 -2.79 16.44
CA ARG A 34 0.56 -3.12 17.36
C ARG A 34 0.10 -3.14 18.82
N VAL A 35 -0.65 -2.13 19.23
CA VAL A 35 -1.21 -2.06 20.59
C VAL A 35 -2.21 -3.19 20.86
N THR A 36 -3.10 -3.48 19.92
CA THR A 36 -4.10 -4.55 20.07
C THR A 36 -3.48 -5.94 20.06
N ALA A 37 -2.48 -6.19 19.21
CA ALA A 37 -1.74 -7.45 19.20
C ALA A 37 -0.96 -7.66 20.50
N PHE A 38 -0.30 -6.63 21.01
CA PHE A 38 0.44 -6.67 22.27
C PHE A 38 -0.50 -6.89 23.47
N ALA A 39 -1.64 -6.20 23.51
CA ALA A 39 -2.69 -6.40 24.50
C ALA A 39 -3.18 -7.85 24.52
N SER A 40 -3.43 -8.41 23.34
CA SER A 40 -3.88 -9.81 23.22
C SER A 40 -2.83 -10.82 23.67
N MET A 41 -1.53 -10.56 23.40
CA MET A 41 -0.44 -11.46 23.82
C MET A 41 -0.28 -11.54 25.33
N ILE A 42 -0.42 -10.40 26.03
CA ILE A 42 -0.25 -10.34 27.49
C ILE A 42 -1.56 -10.51 28.27
N GLY A 43 -2.71 -10.59 27.56
CA GLY A 43 -4.02 -10.76 28.19
C GLY A 43 -4.53 -9.53 28.94
N GLU A 44 -4.01 -8.34 28.61
CA GLU A 44 -4.41 -7.06 29.22
C GLU A 44 -5.28 -6.23 28.26
N SER A 45 -6.17 -5.40 28.82
CA SER A 45 -6.92 -4.43 28.03
C SER A 45 -6.02 -3.28 27.56
N PRO A 46 -6.25 -2.69 26.36
CA PRO A 46 -5.51 -1.54 25.87
C PRO A 46 -5.57 -0.38 26.86
N SER A 47 -4.44 -0.03 27.47
CA SER A 47 -4.28 1.06 28.43
C SER A 47 -3.22 2.04 27.95
N ALA A 48 -3.21 3.27 28.52
CA ALA A 48 -2.21 4.28 28.21
C ALA A 48 -0.77 3.80 28.49
N GLU A 49 -0.57 2.97 29.51
CA GLU A 49 0.71 2.34 29.83
C GLU A 49 1.12 1.34 28.77
N LEU A 50 0.17 0.53 28.31
CA LEU A 50 0.39 -0.45 27.26
C LEU A 50 0.74 0.22 25.93
N VAL A 51 0.10 1.36 25.60
CA VAL A 51 0.44 2.18 24.43
C VAL A 51 1.89 2.67 24.51
N ARG A 52 2.31 3.20 25.66
CA ARG A 52 3.70 3.63 25.84
C ARG A 52 4.69 2.48 25.69
N ARG A 53 4.39 1.32 26.23
CA ARG A 53 5.23 0.10 26.08
C ARG A 53 5.25 -0.41 24.65
N ALA A 54 4.12 -0.42 23.96
CA ALA A 54 4.02 -0.90 22.59
C ALA A 54 4.61 0.06 21.55
N LEU A 55 4.58 1.38 21.81
CA LEU A 55 5.01 2.41 20.85
C LEU A 55 6.28 3.16 21.29
N GLY A 56 6.67 3.11 22.56
CA GLY A 56 7.73 3.96 23.11
C GLY A 56 8.96 3.25 23.69
N GLY A 57 9.06 1.93 23.63
CA GLY A 57 10.15 1.19 24.25
C GLY A 57 11.11 0.56 23.25
N ALA A 58 12.42 0.71 23.50
CA ALA A 58 13.47 -0.04 22.84
C ALA A 58 13.39 -1.57 23.06
N ASP A 59 12.52 -2.02 23.98
CA ASP A 59 12.28 -3.42 24.36
C ASP A 59 10.91 -3.96 23.92
N ALA A 60 10.14 -3.21 23.13
CA ALA A 60 8.95 -3.78 22.51
C ALA A 60 9.42 -4.84 21.49
N PRO A 61 9.01 -6.13 21.65
CA PRO A 61 9.32 -7.11 20.62
C PRO A 61 8.77 -6.56 19.30
N PRO A 62 9.54 -6.63 18.21
CA PRO A 62 9.02 -6.28 16.91
C PRO A 62 7.81 -7.17 16.66
N VAL A 63 6.61 -6.62 16.80
CA VAL A 63 5.45 -7.23 16.16
C VAL A 63 5.82 -7.16 14.68
N PRO A 64 5.97 -8.28 13.98
CA PRO A 64 6.22 -8.21 12.56
C PRO A 64 5.06 -7.41 11.98
N GLU A 65 5.32 -6.15 11.59
CA GLU A 65 4.49 -5.52 10.58
C GLU A 65 4.54 -6.56 9.47
N ARG A 66 3.44 -7.25 9.25
CA ARG A 66 3.36 -8.14 8.10
C ARG A 66 3.48 -7.22 6.91
N GLU A 67 4.71 -6.99 6.52
CA GLU A 67 4.99 -6.32 5.28
C GLU A 67 4.14 -7.04 4.25
N ALA A 68 3.23 -6.30 3.63
CA ALA A 68 2.37 -6.87 2.61
C ALA A 68 3.29 -7.60 1.64
N SER A 69 3.01 -8.87 1.36
CA SER A 69 3.87 -9.64 0.47
C SER A 69 4.02 -8.90 -0.85
N ALA A 70 5.09 -9.18 -1.58
CA ALA A 70 5.30 -8.59 -2.91
C ALA A 70 4.06 -8.74 -3.81
N GLU A 71 3.36 -9.86 -3.67
CA GLU A 71 2.13 -10.16 -4.41
C GLU A 71 0.96 -9.29 -3.96
N GLU A 72 0.76 -9.11 -2.65
CA GLU A 72 -0.28 -8.26 -2.08
C GLU A 72 -0.07 -6.78 -2.43
N GLN A 73 1.18 -6.31 -2.39
CA GLN A 73 1.53 -4.93 -2.80
C GLN A 73 1.20 -4.70 -4.28
N LEU A 74 1.60 -5.64 -5.14
CA LEU A 74 1.37 -5.54 -6.57
C LEU A 74 -0.09 -5.65 -6.94
N GLU A 75 -0.84 -6.56 -6.32
CA GLU A 75 -2.28 -6.70 -6.53
C GLU A 75 -3.04 -5.43 -6.14
N ARG A 76 -2.68 -4.79 -5.04
CA ARG A 76 -3.25 -3.52 -4.59
C ARG A 76 -3.05 -2.41 -5.61
N ILE A 77 -1.85 -2.33 -6.21
CA ILE A 77 -1.55 -1.38 -7.29
C ILE A 77 -2.37 -1.70 -8.55
N GLN A 78 -2.43 -2.97 -8.93
CA GLN A 78 -3.23 -3.41 -10.08
C GLN A 78 -4.70 -3.05 -9.92
N LEU A 79 -5.29 -3.27 -8.74
CA LEU A 79 -6.67 -2.91 -8.43
C LEU A 79 -6.91 -1.41 -8.50
N ALA A 80 -6.01 -0.59 -7.95
CA ALA A 80 -6.12 0.87 -8.01
C ALA A 80 -6.10 1.38 -9.47
N VAL A 81 -5.22 0.83 -10.30
CA VAL A 81 -5.16 1.17 -11.73
C VAL A 81 -6.41 0.70 -12.48
N CYS A 82 -6.91 -0.50 -12.17
CA CYS A 82 -8.15 -1.02 -12.75
C CYS A 82 -9.33 -0.10 -12.46
N ASP A 83 -9.45 0.38 -11.23
CA ASP A 83 -10.48 1.29 -10.78
C ASP A 83 -10.44 2.63 -11.55
N VAL A 84 -9.25 3.23 -11.62
CA VAL A 84 -9.06 4.53 -12.29
C VAL A 84 -9.31 4.47 -13.80
N LEU A 85 -8.91 3.36 -14.45
CA LEU A 85 -9.03 3.20 -15.90
C LEU A 85 -10.24 2.37 -16.33
N HIS A 86 -11.10 1.96 -15.39
CA HIS A 86 -12.28 1.11 -15.64
C HIS A 86 -11.93 -0.20 -16.35
N LEU A 87 -10.87 -0.88 -15.89
CA LEU A 87 -10.40 -2.16 -16.39
C LEU A 87 -10.76 -3.28 -15.43
N SER A 88 -10.83 -4.52 -15.91
CA SER A 88 -10.89 -5.68 -15.02
C SER A 88 -9.49 -6.19 -14.66
N LEU A 89 -9.34 -6.77 -13.47
CA LEU A 89 -8.08 -7.38 -13.06
C LEU A 89 -7.70 -8.57 -13.98
N ALA A 90 -8.70 -9.30 -14.47
CA ALA A 90 -8.49 -10.39 -15.42
C ALA A 90 -7.93 -9.88 -16.76
N ASP A 91 -8.41 -8.74 -17.25
CA ASP A 91 -7.86 -8.10 -18.45
C ASP A 91 -6.45 -7.54 -18.21
N MET A 92 -6.20 -6.97 -17.03
CA MET A 92 -4.87 -6.50 -16.61
C MET A 92 -3.83 -7.62 -16.68
N ARG A 93 -4.18 -8.81 -16.23
CA ARG A 93 -3.31 -10.01 -16.21
C ARG A 93 -3.31 -10.78 -17.54
N SER A 94 -4.22 -10.47 -18.47
CA SER A 94 -4.34 -11.17 -19.76
C SER A 94 -3.19 -10.87 -20.72
N ALA A 95 -3.05 -11.70 -21.78
CA ALA A 95 -2.09 -11.45 -22.86
C ALA A 95 -2.61 -10.43 -23.91
N ARG A 96 -3.84 -9.91 -23.76
CA ARG A 96 -4.45 -8.96 -24.70
C ARG A 96 -3.61 -7.68 -24.82
N ARG A 97 -3.57 -7.14 -26.07
CA ARG A 97 -2.76 -5.95 -26.40
C ARG A 97 -3.60 -4.73 -26.76
N GLN A 98 -4.81 -4.63 -26.25
CA GLN A 98 -5.63 -3.43 -26.45
C GLN A 98 -4.92 -2.20 -25.85
N PRO A 99 -4.95 -1.04 -26.49
CA PRO A 99 -4.18 0.15 -26.08
C PRO A 99 -4.42 0.57 -24.63
N ASN A 100 -5.67 0.56 -24.16
CA ASN A 100 -6.02 0.89 -22.77
C ASN A 100 -5.48 -0.12 -21.76
N LEU A 101 -5.46 -1.43 -22.10
CA LEU A 101 -4.88 -2.47 -21.25
C LEU A 101 -3.37 -2.36 -21.19
N VAL A 102 -2.72 -2.09 -22.32
CA VAL A 102 -1.27 -1.86 -22.37
C VAL A 102 -0.93 -0.64 -21.53
N ARG A 103 -1.70 0.44 -21.66
CA ARG A 103 -1.54 1.66 -20.86
C ARG A 103 -1.69 1.38 -19.37
N GLY A 104 -2.74 0.66 -18.97
CA GLY A 104 -2.96 0.29 -17.58
C GLY A 104 -1.80 -0.50 -16.98
N ARG A 105 -1.27 -1.49 -17.72
CA ARG A 105 -0.08 -2.25 -17.28
C ARG A 105 1.16 -1.37 -17.12
N GLN A 106 1.39 -0.47 -18.08
CA GLN A 106 2.52 0.46 -18.03
C GLN A 106 2.46 1.34 -16.77
N LEU A 107 1.30 1.93 -16.47
CA LEU A 107 1.09 2.75 -15.28
C LEU A 107 1.27 1.91 -14.00
N ALA A 108 0.70 0.71 -13.94
CA ALA A 108 0.83 -0.17 -12.78
C ALA A 108 2.29 -0.59 -12.54
N MET A 109 3.06 -0.92 -13.57
CA MET A 109 4.48 -1.24 -13.48
C MET A 109 5.30 -0.03 -13.01
N TYR A 110 4.99 1.16 -13.52
CA TYR A 110 5.63 2.41 -13.10
C TYR A 110 5.38 2.70 -11.61
N VAL A 111 4.12 2.64 -11.18
CA VAL A 111 3.75 2.86 -9.78
C VAL A 111 4.39 1.82 -8.87
N ALA A 112 4.37 0.53 -9.26
CA ALA A 112 5.02 -0.53 -8.50
C ALA A 112 6.51 -0.28 -8.30
N ARG A 113 7.21 0.19 -9.35
CA ARG A 113 8.64 0.49 -9.27
C ARG A 113 8.97 1.67 -8.35
N ASN A 114 8.15 2.72 -8.37
CA ASN A 114 8.45 3.97 -7.67
C ASN A 114 7.88 4.01 -6.25
N GLN A 115 6.88 3.19 -5.94
CA GLN A 115 6.15 3.24 -4.65
C GLN A 115 6.36 2.00 -3.79
N THR A 116 7.17 1.05 -4.25
CA THR A 116 7.50 -0.17 -3.50
C THR A 116 8.96 -0.53 -3.67
N ASP A 117 9.49 -1.37 -2.78
CA ASP A 117 10.84 -1.92 -2.87
C ASP A 117 10.91 -3.16 -3.78
N LEU A 118 9.87 -3.39 -4.61
CA LEU A 118 9.84 -4.54 -5.50
C LEU A 118 10.91 -4.47 -6.57
N SER A 119 11.64 -5.56 -6.74
CA SER A 119 12.58 -5.72 -7.84
C SER A 119 11.85 -5.82 -9.19
N LEU A 120 12.54 -5.49 -10.28
CA LEU A 120 11.99 -5.66 -11.64
C LEU A 120 11.54 -7.10 -11.90
N ALA A 121 12.24 -8.10 -11.32
CA ALA A 121 11.88 -9.50 -11.46
C ALA A 121 10.56 -9.85 -10.73
N GLN A 122 10.33 -9.28 -9.55
CA GLN A 122 9.07 -9.47 -8.81
C GLN A 122 7.91 -8.80 -9.55
N ILE A 123 8.10 -7.57 -10.03
CA ILE A 123 7.09 -6.86 -10.84
C ILE A 123 6.78 -7.67 -12.11
N ALA A 124 7.82 -8.10 -12.84
CA ALA A 124 7.68 -8.89 -14.08
C ALA A 124 6.85 -10.16 -13.86
N ARG A 125 7.14 -10.89 -12.79
CA ARG A 125 6.40 -12.11 -12.41
C ARG A 125 4.91 -11.82 -12.17
N GLY A 126 4.58 -10.75 -11.46
CA GLY A 126 3.20 -10.40 -11.15
C GLY A 126 2.36 -9.92 -12.33
N PHE A 127 3.00 -9.57 -13.45
CA PHE A 127 2.33 -9.27 -14.73
C PHE A 127 2.48 -10.38 -15.78
N ASP A 128 3.15 -11.48 -15.45
CA ASP A 128 3.51 -12.54 -16.42
C ASP A 128 4.23 -11.96 -17.66
N ARG A 129 5.29 -11.20 -17.41
CA ARG A 129 6.10 -10.51 -18.44
C ARG A 129 7.58 -10.60 -18.10
N ASP A 130 8.40 -10.38 -19.14
CA ASP A 130 9.84 -10.25 -18.97
C ASP A 130 10.21 -8.91 -18.31
N HIS A 131 11.29 -8.88 -17.55
CA HIS A 131 11.76 -7.64 -16.93
C HIS A 131 12.18 -6.56 -17.94
N SER A 132 12.56 -6.95 -19.16
CA SER A 132 12.75 -6.00 -20.26
C SER A 132 11.46 -5.27 -20.66
N THR A 133 10.31 -5.97 -20.60
CA THR A 133 8.98 -5.38 -20.81
C THR A 133 8.64 -4.41 -19.68
N VAL A 134 8.95 -4.74 -18.43
CA VAL A 134 8.73 -3.84 -17.29
C VAL A 134 9.56 -2.57 -17.46
N LEU A 135 10.85 -2.70 -17.77
CA LEU A 135 11.75 -1.58 -17.96
C LEU A 135 11.32 -0.66 -19.12
N SER A 136 10.92 -1.25 -20.27
CA SER A 136 10.40 -0.49 -21.41
C SER A 136 9.07 0.22 -21.09
N SER A 137 8.23 -0.40 -20.27
CA SER A 137 6.96 0.18 -19.81
C SER A 137 7.18 1.38 -18.91
N ILE A 138 8.12 1.30 -17.97
CA ILE A 138 8.49 2.40 -17.08
C ILE A 138 9.03 3.58 -17.90
N ARG A 139 9.99 3.34 -18.77
CA ARG A 139 10.56 4.38 -19.66
C ARG A 139 9.49 5.03 -20.55
N ARG A 140 8.50 4.26 -20.97
CA ARG A 140 7.41 4.80 -21.79
C ARG A 140 6.54 5.77 -20.98
N VAL A 141 6.20 5.43 -19.73
CA VAL A 141 5.44 6.31 -18.84
C VAL A 141 6.24 7.58 -18.54
N GLU A 142 7.54 7.45 -18.21
CA GLU A 142 8.43 8.58 -17.96
C GLU A 142 8.49 9.54 -19.17
N LYS A 143 8.59 8.99 -20.39
CA LYS A 143 8.61 9.78 -21.61
C LYS A 143 7.28 10.49 -21.89
N ASP A 144 6.15 9.85 -21.58
CA ASP A 144 4.81 10.38 -21.85
C ASP A 144 4.29 11.25 -20.68
N MET A 145 5.11 11.43 -19.64
CA MET A 145 4.76 12.22 -18.46
C MET A 145 4.99 13.70 -18.74
N GLU A 146 3.90 14.39 -19.05
CA GLU A 146 3.88 15.85 -19.20
C GLU A 146 3.03 16.44 -18.05
N PRO A 147 3.45 17.55 -17.43
CA PRO A 147 2.67 18.21 -16.39
C PRO A 147 1.25 18.52 -16.88
N GLY A 148 0.23 18.03 -16.14
CA GLY A 148 -1.17 18.17 -16.53
C GLY A 148 -1.61 17.32 -17.74
N GLY A 149 -0.76 16.47 -18.27
CA GLY A 149 -1.09 15.52 -19.34
C GLY A 149 -1.94 14.34 -18.84
N ASP A 150 -2.41 13.51 -19.76
CA ASP A 150 -3.28 12.37 -19.42
C ASP A 150 -2.59 11.34 -18.52
N VAL A 151 -1.27 11.14 -18.72
CA VAL A 151 -0.46 10.26 -17.85
C VAL A 151 -0.40 10.81 -16.44
N HIS A 152 -0.09 12.10 -16.32
CA HIS A 152 0.04 12.78 -15.02
C HIS A 152 -1.27 12.71 -14.25
N ARG A 153 -2.40 13.10 -14.86
CA ARG A 153 -3.72 13.00 -14.25
C ARG A 153 -4.11 11.57 -13.85
N ALA A 154 -3.75 10.58 -14.67
CA ALA A 154 -4.02 9.19 -14.32
C ALA A 154 -3.20 8.75 -13.10
N LEU A 155 -1.92 9.13 -13.03
CA LEU A 155 -1.05 8.84 -11.89
C LEU A 155 -1.53 9.54 -10.61
N GLU A 156 -1.92 10.81 -10.66
CA GLU A 156 -2.51 11.52 -9.51
C GLU A 156 -3.69 10.74 -8.93
N ARG A 157 -4.65 10.35 -9.77
CA ARG A 157 -5.82 9.57 -9.35
C ARG A 157 -5.44 8.20 -8.78
N ILE A 158 -4.43 7.53 -9.34
CA ILE A 158 -3.93 6.25 -8.83
C ILE A 158 -3.28 6.45 -7.45
N HIS A 159 -2.48 7.51 -7.27
CA HIS A 159 -1.85 7.83 -6.00
C HIS A 159 -2.89 8.17 -4.92
N GLU A 160 -3.89 8.99 -5.25
CA GLU A 160 -5.03 9.26 -4.37
C GLU A 160 -5.72 7.96 -3.94
N ARG A 161 -5.92 7.03 -4.87
CA ARG A 161 -6.58 5.75 -4.57
C ARG A 161 -5.73 4.84 -3.69
N LEU A 162 -4.43 4.92 -3.81
CA LEU A 162 -3.48 4.17 -2.99
C LEU A 162 -3.17 4.85 -1.65
N HIS A 163 -3.64 6.09 -1.43
CA HIS A 163 -3.32 6.94 -0.29
C HIS A 163 -1.80 7.17 -0.13
N ILE A 164 -1.13 7.43 -1.22
CA ILE A 164 0.31 7.74 -1.28
C ILE A 164 0.52 9.11 -1.93
N ASP A 165 1.64 9.76 -1.59
CA ASP A 165 1.97 11.06 -2.18
C ASP A 165 2.21 10.93 -3.69
N PRO A 166 1.74 11.91 -4.49
CA PRO A 166 2.00 11.92 -5.92
C PRO A 166 3.51 12.04 -6.20
N PRO A 167 3.97 11.58 -7.37
CA PRO A 167 5.36 11.76 -7.75
C PRO A 167 5.71 13.24 -7.81
N ALA A 168 6.90 13.61 -7.33
CA ALA A 168 7.41 14.98 -7.47
C ALA A 168 7.46 15.35 -8.95
N ALA A 169 6.96 16.56 -9.25
CA ALA A 169 6.95 17.11 -10.61
C ALA A 169 8.36 17.42 -11.11
#